data_59a3523747f5093346af8b571b2db37c
#
_entry.id   59a3523747f5093346af8b571b2db37c
#
_cell.length_a   1.000
_cell.length_b   1.000
_cell.length_c   1.000
_cell.angle_alpha   90.00
_cell.angle_beta   90.00
_cell.angle_gamma   90.00
#
_symmetry.space_group_name_H-M   'P 1'
#
loop_
_entity.id
_entity.type
_entity.pdbx_description
1 polymer ?
#
loop_
_entity_poly.entity_id
_entity_poly.type
_entity_poly.pdbx_seq_one_letter_code
_entity_poly.pdbx_strand_id
1 'polypeptide(L)' 'MDVSEVRLNLLKTDNAVKAIGSFALDDMFAVRGVRVLESKDGHNFVAFPSREKANGEYEDIAFPLSKELYGKITDAMQ' A
#
# COMPACT_ATOMS: atom_id res chain seq x y z
N MET A 1 -7.61 14.75 3.93
CA MET A 1 -7.84 13.89 2.75
C MET A 1 -8.56 12.62 3.15
N ASP A 2 -9.56 12.26 2.41
CA ASP A 2 -10.27 11.02 2.64
C ASP A 2 -9.81 9.95 1.66
N VAL A 3 -9.63 8.73 2.19
CA VAL A 3 -9.29 7.57 1.36
C VAL A 3 -10.59 6.99 0.82
N SER A 4 -10.66 6.84 -0.49
CA SER A 4 -11.87 6.34 -1.17
C SER A 4 -11.49 5.36 -2.28
N GLU A 5 -12.48 4.75 -2.90
CA GLU A 5 -12.29 3.86 -4.05
C GLU A 5 -11.22 2.77 -3.79
N VAL A 6 -11.26 2.16 -2.61
CA VAL A 6 -10.30 1.11 -2.26
C VAL A 6 -10.64 -0.16 -3.05
N ARG A 7 -9.66 -0.69 -3.74
CA ARG A 7 -9.80 -1.93 -4.50
C ARG A 7 -8.65 -2.86 -4.16
N LEU A 8 -8.97 -4.09 -3.80
CA LEU A 8 -7.99 -5.10 -3.42
C LEU A 8 -8.23 -6.39 -4.19
N ASN A 9 -7.16 -6.95 -4.71
CA ASN A 9 -7.15 -8.31 -5.27
C ASN A 9 -6.34 -9.19 -4.36
N LEU A 10 -6.99 -10.16 -3.75
CA LEU A 10 -6.32 -11.10 -2.86
C LEU A 10 -5.48 -12.08 -3.68
N LEU A 11 -4.28 -12.34 -3.21
CA LEU A 11 -3.35 -13.26 -3.86
C LEU A 11 -3.28 -14.56 -3.07
N LYS A 12 -3.37 -15.68 -3.79
CA LYS A 12 -3.19 -17.01 -3.19
C LYS A 12 -1.74 -17.43 -3.38
N THR A 13 -0.86 -16.82 -2.59
CA THR A 13 0.57 -17.12 -2.66
C THR A 13 1.11 -17.44 -1.27
N ASP A 14 2.25 -18.13 -1.25
CA ASP A 14 2.95 -18.45 0.00
C ASP A 14 3.94 -17.37 0.40
N ASN A 15 4.07 -16.31 -0.38
CA ASN A 15 4.98 -15.23 -0.05
C ASN A 15 4.30 -14.18 0.85
N ALA A 16 5.05 -13.15 1.23
CA ALA A 16 4.58 -12.14 2.15
C ALA A 16 3.51 -11.20 1.57
N VAL A 17 3.39 -11.13 0.26
CA VAL A 17 2.39 -10.27 -0.38
C VAL A 17 1.04 -10.96 -0.38
N LYS A 18 0.07 -10.43 0.35
CA LYS A 18 -1.25 -11.02 0.49
C LYS A 18 -2.29 -10.41 -0.44
N ALA A 19 -2.11 -9.15 -0.83
CA ALA A 19 -3.03 -8.47 -1.72
C ALA A 19 -2.32 -7.37 -2.48
N ILE A 20 -2.84 -7.06 -3.66
CA ILE A 20 -2.39 -5.91 -4.46
C ILE A 20 -3.63 -5.07 -4.73
N GLY A 21 -3.50 -3.76 -4.65
CA GLY A 21 -4.65 -2.92 -4.86
C GLY A 21 -4.33 -1.47 -5.14
N SER A 22 -5.36 -0.67 -5.00
CA SER A 22 -5.28 0.77 -5.23
C SER A 22 -6.27 1.49 -4.33
N PHE A 23 -6.10 2.77 -4.18
CA PHE A 23 -7.04 3.64 -3.47
C PHE A 23 -7.00 5.02 -4.12
N ALA A 24 -8.02 5.82 -3.82
CA ALA A 24 -8.06 7.21 -4.25
C ALA A 24 -8.02 8.14 -3.03
N LEU A 25 -7.60 9.36 -3.26
CA LEU A 25 -7.60 10.42 -2.25
C LEU A 25 -8.60 11.48 -2.69
N ASP A 26 -9.61 11.74 -1.86
CA ASP A 26 -10.69 12.71 -2.13
C ASP A 26 -11.36 12.50 -3.49
N ASP A 27 -11.40 11.27 -3.99
CA ASP A 27 -11.95 10.90 -5.31
C ASP A 27 -11.27 11.65 -6.47
N MET A 28 -10.10 12.24 -6.23
CA MET A 28 -9.41 13.06 -7.23
C MET A 28 -8.05 12.52 -7.61
N PHE A 29 -7.42 11.73 -6.76
CA PHE A 29 -6.07 11.23 -7.00
C PHE A 29 -6.01 9.75 -6.67
N ALA A 30 -5.63 8.93 -7.64
CA ALA A 30 -5.56 7.48 -7.45
C ALA A 30 -4.11 7.02 -7.32
N VAL A 31 -3.87 6.11 -6.37
CA VAL A 31 -2.57 5.47 -6.17
C VAL A 31 -2.73 3.99 -6.46
N ARG A 32 -1.95 3.46 -7.39
CA ARG A 32 -1.97 2.05 -7.80
C ARG A 32 -0.67 1.38 -7.41
N GLY A 33 -0.67 0.05 -7.45
CA GLY A 33 0.53 -0.70 -7.10
C GLY A 33 0.79 -0.79 -5.60
N VAL A 34 -0.26 -0.60 -4.81
CA VAL A 34 -0.18 -0.72 -3.35
C VAL A 34 -0.28 -2.19 -2.98
N ARG A 35 0.54 -2.63 -2.03
CA ARG A 35 0.58 -4.02 -1.58
C ARG A 35 0.26 -4.11 -0.11
N VAL A 36 -0.47 -5.17 0.26
CA VAL A 36 -0.67 -5.53 1.66
C VAL A 36 0.21 -6.72 1.95
N LEU A 37 1.10 -6.56 2.91
CA LEU A 37 2.10 -7.56 3.28
C LEU A 37 1.82 -8.06 4.69
N GLU A 38 2.24 -9.30 4.96
CA GLU A 38 2.17 -9.87 6.31
C GLU A 38 3.58 -10.01 6.85
N SER A 39 3.81 -9.47 8.05
CA SER A 39 5.10 -9.59 8.71
C SER A 39 5.22 -10.96 9.40
N LYS A 40 6.43 -11.28 9.90
CA LYS A 40 6.71 -12.56 10.54
C LYS A 40 5.86 -12.80 11.78
N ASP A 41 5.43 -11.75 12.45
CA ASP A 41 4.61 -11.86 13.66
C ASP A 41 3.10 -11.87 13.38
N GLY A 42 2.72 -11.92 12.10
CA GLY A 42 1.32 -12.01 11.70
C GLY A 42 0.62 -10.68 11.51
N HIS A 43 1.33 -9.57 11.60
CA HIS A 43 0.75 -8.26 11.37
C HIS A 43 0.73 -7.91 9.88
N ASN A 44 -0.37 -7.36 9.43
CA ASN A 44 -0.48 -6.87 8.05
C ASN A 44 -0.06 -5.39 8.00
N PHE A 45 0.63 -5.02 6.93
CA PHE A 45 1.00 -3.63 6.72
C PHE A 45 0.92 -3.29 5.24
N VAL A 46 0.80 -2.00 4.95
CA VAL A 46 0.65 -1.50 3.59
C VAL A 46 2.02 -1.05 3.08
N ALA A 47 2.40 -1.55 1.90
CA ALA A 47 3.60 -1.12 1.20
C ALA A 47 3.18 -0.29 0.00
N PHE A 48 3.75 0.89 -0.14
CA PHE A 48 3.44 1.82 -1.20
C PHE A 48 4.23 1.51 -2.46
N PRO A 49 3.80 2.01 -3.64
CA PRO A 49 4.52 1.74 -4.86
C PRO A 49 5.96 2.25 -4.78
N SER A 50 6.89 1.43 -5.26
CA SER A 50 8.31 1.73 -5.20
C SER A 50 8.98 1.33 -6.49
N ARG A 51 10.20 1.83 -6.69
CA ARG A 51 11.02 1.45 -7.83
C ARG A 51 12.41 1.05 -7.36
N GLU A 52 13.08 0.23 -8.16
CA GLU A 52 14.44 -0.17 -7.89
C GLU A 52 15.41 0.89 -8.40
N LYS A 53 16.34 1.31 -7.54
CA LYS A 53 17.41 2.22 -7.93
C LYS A 53 18.53 1.46 -8.62
N ALA A 54 19.45 2.22 -9.25
CA ALA A 54 20.59 1.62 -9.95
C ALA A 54 21.51 0.81 -9.03
N ASN A 55 21.53 1.14 -7.74
CA ASN A 55 22.35 0.43 -6.74
C ASN A 55 21.66 -0.77 -6.10
N GLY A 56 20.48 -1.17 -6.60
CA GLY A 56 19.73 -2.30 -6.07
C GLY A 56 18.81 -2.00 -4.90
N GLU A 57 18.81 -0.78 -4.40
CA GLU A 57 17.89 -0.37 -3.33
C GLU A 57 16.55 0.04 -3.89
N TYR A 58 15.51 0.02 -3.02
CA TYR A 58 14.17 0.42 -3.41
C TYR A 58 13.81 1.77 -2.81
N GLU A 59 13.07 2.54 -3.58
CA GLU A 59 12.62 3.87 -3.19
C GLU A 59 11.13 3.99 -3.45
N ASP A 60 10.37 4.44 -2.45
CA ASP A 60 8.94 4.66 -2.62
C ASP A 60 8.69 5.78 -3.63
N ILE A 61 7.80 5.52 -4.58
CA ILE A 61 7.41 6.52 -5.58
C ILE A 61 6.33 7.44 -5.00
N ALA A 62 5.44 6.86 -4.17
CA ALA A 62 4.35 7.59 -3.54
C ALA A 62 4.19 7.10 -2.11
N PHE A 63 4.02 8.03 -1.17
CA PHE A 63 3.86 7.69 0.24
C PHE A 63 3.19 8.87 0.97
N PRO A 64 2.49 8.59 2.09
CA PRO A 64 1.86 9.66 2.85
C PRO A 64 2.90 10.48 3.62
N LEU A 65 2.66 11.78 3.74
CA LEU A 65 3.57 12.68 4.45
C LEU A 65 3.18 12.88 5.91
N SER A 66 2.05 12.35 6.35
CA SER A 66 1.60 12.46 7.73
C SER A 66 1.23 11.10 8.29
N LYS A 67 1.38 10.94 9.60
CA LYS A 67 0.97 9.72 10.29
C LYS A 67 -0.54 9.53 10.24
N GLU A 68 -1.28 10.63 10.27
CA GLU A 68 -2.74 10.58 10.20
C GLU A 68 -3.21 9.99 8.88
N LEU A 69 -2.65 10.44 7.77
CA LEU A 69 -3.01 9.90 6.46
C LEU A 69 -2.56 8.45 6.33
N TYR A 70 -1.38 8.10 6.84
CA TYR A 70 -0.89 6.73 6.83
C TYR A 70 -1.87 5.80 7.56
N GLY A 71 -2.37 6.24 8.72
CA GLY A 71 -3.35 5.47 9.48
C GLY A 71 -4.66 5.28 8.72
N LYS A 72 -5.16 6.33 8.06
CA LYS A 72 -6.37 6.25 7.25
C LYS A 72 -6.23 5.26 6.11
N ILE A 73 -5.10 5.27 5.43
CA ILE A 73 -4.82 4.35 4.32
C ILE A 73 -4.73 2.91 4.84
N THR A 74 -3.99 2.71 5.92
CA THR A 74 -3.82 1.38 6.51
C THR A 74 -5.16 0.79 6.94
N ASP A 75 -5.99 1.57 7.61
CA ASP A 75 -7.31 1.11 8.05
C ASP A 75 -8.22 0.77 6.87
N ALA A 76 -8.16 1.57 5.81
CA ALA A 76 -9.00 1.34 4.64
C ALA A 76 -8.57 0.12 3.84
N MET A 77 -7.28 -0.21 3.84
CA MET A 77 -6.72 -1.32 3.05
C MET A 77 -6.75 -2.66 3.78
N GLN A 78 -7.09 -2.67 5.05
CA GLN A 78 -7.13 -3.92 5.84
C GLN A 78 -8.52 -4.50 6.01
#